data_0e3b7330f71dda0aa6781e20ffb7ffc9
#
_entry.id   0e3b7330f71dda0aa6781e20ffb7ffc9
#
_cell.length_a   1.000
_cell.length_b   1.000
_cell.length_c   1.000
_cell.angle_alpha   90.00
_cell.angle_beta   90.00
_cell.angle_gamma   90.00
#
_symmetry.space_group_name_H-M   'P 1'
#
loop_
_entity.id
_entity.type
_entity.pdbx_description
1 polymer ?
#
loop_
_entity_poly.entity_id
_entity_poly.type
_entity_poly.pdbx_seq_one_letter_code
_entity_poly.pdbx_strand_id
1 'polypeptide(L)'
;MKALLLPPAVVLAVTLGFTAASCGSNGDATPAGPIPSVEDTTGTTNEVETPTTTEEQTDTEPSAEGTVTYQVWFSDAEGLFVSYRTQERTLRVGTAALEALLEGPDSFEEDYGLRTAVPDGTQLLDLKIADGIARVDLTSEFESGGGSASMQMRLAQVVYTITQFPTVKGVVFSLDGEPIDVLGGEGIIIDHPLTRRDYADLLPTILVTSPALGQEVRSPVLITGSANVFEANVSVKILDENDEVIAETFTTATCGTGCRGTYRVSVPYEVDSAQDGTIVVHDDDAAGTGRPPHEVRIPVRLVPGA
;
A
#
# COMPACT_ATOMS: atom_id res chain seq x y z
N MET A 1 -52.61 -5.28 -33.72
CA MET A 1 -51.74 -5.57 -34.87
C MET A 1 -51.27 -4.22 -35.43
N LYS A 2 -50.04 -3.80 -35.10
CA LYS A 2 -49.33 -2.74 -35.82
C LYS A 2 -47.87 -3.17 -35.84
N ALA A 3 -47.39 -3.51 -37.02
CA ALA A 3 -46.03 -3.91 -37.30
C ALA A 3 -45.14 -2.66 -37.32
N LEU A 4 -44.02 -2.71 -36.61
CA LEU A 4 -42.98 -1.65 -36.59
C LEU A 4 -41.81 -2.14 -37.44
N LEU A 5 -41.56 -1.47 -38.56
CA LEU A 5 -40.43 -1.71 -39.45
C LEU A 5 -39.12 -1.16 -38.81
N LEU A 6 -38.05 -1.97 -38.79
CA LEU A 6 -36.68 -1.53 -38.55
C LEU A 6 -36.03 -1.01 -39.85
N PRO A 7 -35.19 0.04 -39.78
CA PRO A 7 -34.34 0.44 -40.91
C PRO A 7 -33.01 -0.34 -40.93
N PRO A 8 -32.34 -0.45 -42.12
CA PRO A 8 -31.14 -1.24 -42.31
C PRO A 8 -29.87 -0.51 -41.83
N ALA A 9 -28.95 -1.30 -41.28
CA ALA A 9 -27.62 -0.89 -40.84
C ALA A 9 -26.71 -0.60 -42.06
N VAL A 10 -26.08 0.59 -42.02
CA VAL A 10 -25.01 0.98 -42.93
C VAL A 10 -23.67 0.51 -42.34
N VAL A 11 -23.00 -0.40 -43.05
CA VAL A 11 -21.64 -0.84 -42.77
C VAL A 11 -20.67 0.08 -43.51
N LEU A 12 -19.86 0.85 -42.76
CA LEU A 12 -18.76 1.65 -43.31
C LEU A 12 -17.45 0.91 -43.06
N ALA A 13 -16.85 0.39 -44.14
CA ALA A 13 -15.52 -0.21 -44.12
C ALA A 13 -14.45 0.88 -44.28
N VAL A 14 -13.58 1.05 -43.25
CA VAL A 14 -12.39 1.89 -43.34
C VAL A 14 -11.17 0.98 -43.53
N THR A 15 -10.54 1.09 -44.68
CA THR A 15 -9.25 0.45 -45.00
C THR A 15 -8.13 1.40 -44.59
N LEU A 16 -7.30 1.00 -43.60
CA LEU A 16 -6.04 1.66 -43.31
C LEU A 16 -4.90 1.01 -44.06
N GLY A 17 -4.25 1.80 -44.94
CA GLY A 17 -3.02 1.40 -45.63
C GLY A 17 -1.79 1.52 -44.71
N PHE A 18 -1.00 0.45 -44.71
CA PHE A 18 0.35 0.43 -44.10
C PHE A 18 1.35 0.97 -45.12
N THR A 19 2.12 2.01 -44.72
CA THR A 19 3.37 2.39 -45.40
C THR A 19 4.55 2.07 -44.49
N ALA A 20 5.36 1.14 -44.91
CA ALA A 20 6.66 0.84 -44.34
C ALA A 20 7.69 1.84 -44.84
N ALA A 21 8.40 2.52 -43.94
CA ALA A 21 9.62 3.26 -44.24
C ALA A 21 10.81 2.59 -43.55
N SER A 22 11.66 2.00 -44.36
CA SER A 22 12.99 1.49 -44.02
C SER A 22 14.00 2.62 -44.12
N CYS A 23 14.82 2.86 -43.11
CA CYS A 23 16.10 3.55 -43.22
C CYS A 23 17.10 2.86 -42.32
N GLY A 24 18.06 2.19 -42.96
CA GLY A 24 19.26 1.68 -42.29
C GLY A 24 20.30 2.76 -42.19
N SER A 25 21.12 2.72 -41.14
CA SER A 25 22.48 3.32 -41.15
C SER A 25 23.43 2.43 -40.35
N ASN A 26 24.43 1.95 -41.05
CA ASN A 26 25.60 1.26 -40.53
C ASN A 26 26.45 2.26 -39.72
N GLY A 27 26.86 1.87 -38.51
CA GLY A 27 27.90 2.53 -37.74
C GLY A 27 28.97 1.51 -37.35
N ASP A 28 30.15 1.67 -37.93
CA ASP A 28 31.34 0.85 -37.70
C ASP A 28 31.77 0.85 -36.22
N ALA A 29 32.00 -0.34 -35.69
CA ALA A 29 32.65 -0.52 -34.39
C ALA A 29 34.12 -0.76 -34.57
N THR A 30 34.94 0.15 -34.06
CA THR A 30 36.39 0.04 -33.98
C THR A 30 36.79 -0.86 -32.79
N PRO A 31 37.71 -1.83 -32.95
CA PRO A 31 38.09 -2.71 -31.84
C PRO A 31 39.11 -2.01 -30.93
N ALA A 32 38.86 -2.10 -29.63
CA ALA A 32 39.78 -1.65 -28.57
C ALA A 32 40.99 -2.59 -28.48
N GLY A 33 42.21 -1.98 -28.38
CA GLY A 33 43.47 -2.67 -28.28
C GLY A 33 43.75 -3.31 -26.90
N PRO A 34 44.86 -4.06 -26.79
CA PRO A 34 45.09 -4.98 -25.68
C PRO A 34 45.57 -4.30 -24.39
N ILE A 35 45.15 -4.90 -23.27
CA ILE A 35 45.54 -4.54 -21.90
C ILE A 35 46.98 -5.00 -21.64
N PRO A 36 47.87 -4.19 -21.02
CA PRO A 36 49.21 -4.66 -20.66
C PRO A 36 49.19 -5.55 -19.41
N SER A 37 49.91 -6.65 -19.51
CA SER A 37 50.24 -7.57 -18.42
C SER A 37 51.24 -6.89 -17.46
N VAL A 38 50.98 -7.00 -16.13
CA VAL A 38 51.94 -6.62 -15.10
C VAL A 38 52.65 -7.87 -14.60
N GLU A 39 53.99 -7.79 -14.64
CA GLU A 39 54.89 -8.87 -14.26
C GLU A 39 54.95 -9.17 -12.77
N ASP A 40 55.19 -10.41 -12.49
CA ASP A 40 55.53 -11.06 -11.22
C ASP A 40 56.74 -10.43 -10.55
N THR A 41 56.65 -10.13 -9.25
CA THR A 41 57.82 -9.90 -8.41
C THR A 41 57.72 -10.74 -7.15
N THR A 42 58.50 -11.80 -7.15
CA THR A 42 58.84 -12.65 -6.02
C THR A 42 59.57 -11.86 -4.91
N GLY A 43 59.17 -12.12 -3.65
CA GLY A 43 59.98 -11.64 -2.52
C GLY A 43 59.43 -11.94 -1.12
N THR A 44 59.92 -13.03 -0.58
CA THR A 44 60.33 -13.26 0.81
C THR A 44 59.27 -13.46 1.88
N THR A 45 59.22 -14.73 2.33
CA THR A 45 58.72 -15.29 3.57
C THR A 45 59.15 -14.53 4.82
N ASN A 46 58.22 -14.18 5.68
CA ASN A 46 58.44 -14.04 7.12
C ASN A 46 57.24 -14.65 7.86
N GLU A 47 57.53 -15.75 8.53
CA GLU A 47 56.69 -16.41 9.52
C GLU A 47 56.61 -15.51 10.76
N VAL A 48 55.36 -15.13 11.14
CA VAL A 48 55.06 -14.53 12.44
C VAL A 48 53.92 -15.33 13.04
N GLU A 49 54.16 -15.87 14.19
CA GLU A 49 53.29 -16.70 15.02
C GLU A 49 52.00 -15.97 15.37
N THR A 50 50.88 -16.66 15.23
CA THR A 50 49.53 -16.22 15.60
C THR A 50 49.27 -16.45 17.09
N PRO A 51 48.85 -15.42 17.85
CA PRO A 51 48.09 -15.69 19.08
C PRO A 51 46.62 -15.86 18.70
N THR A 52 46.07 -17.05 18.92
CA THR A 52 44.64 -17.33 18.86
C THR A 52 43.95 -16.59 20.00
N THR A 53 43.37 -15.45 19.71
CA THR A 53 42.36 -14.81 20.56
C THR A 53 41.01 -15.17 19.95
N THR A 54 40.28 -16.04 20.61
CA THR A 54 38.86 -16.26 20.35
C THR A 54 38.12 -14.99 20.73
N GLU A 55 37.85 -14.11 19.76
CA GLU A 55 36.88 -13.04 19.90
C GLU A 55 35.51 -13.65 19.68
N GLU A 56 34.75 -13.69 20.75
CA GLU A 56 33.31 -13.93 20.76
C GLU A 56 32.67 -12.81 19.95
N GLN A 57 32.34 -13.07 18.68
CA GLN A 57 31.56 -12.14 17.86
C GLN A 57 30.17 -12.07 18.45
N THR A 58 29.95 -11.06 19.28
CA THR A 58 28.61 -10.58 19.58
C THR A 58 28.10 -9.96 18.26
N ASP A 59 27.15 -10.63 17.60
CA ASP A 59 26.39 -10.09 16.49
C ASP A 59 25.59 -8.87 17.02
N THR A 60 26.24 -7.72 17.08
CA THR A 60 25.56 -6.46 17.25
C THR A 60 25.07 -6.05 15.87
N GLU A 61 23.79 -6.29 15.56
CA GLU A 61 23.14 -5.67 14.39
C GLU A 61 23.40 -4.16 14.42
N PRO A 62 23.78 -3.54 13.28
CA PRO A 62 23.99 -2.11 13.24
C PRO A 62 22.63 -1.41 13.49
N SER A 63 22.43 -0.91 14.70
CA SER A 63 21.31 -0.05 15.06
C SER A 63 21.45 1.25 14.27
N ALA A 64 20.58 1.46 13.29
CA ALA A 64 20.48 2.73 12.58
C ALA A 64 19.73 3.70 13.51
N GLU A 65 20.40 4.74 14.02
CA GLU A 65 19.76 5.77 14.85
C GLU A 65 18.54 6.37 14.13
N GLY A 66 17.44 6.58 14.89
CA GLY A 66 16.19 7.18 14.40
C GLY A 66 15.00 6.21 14.42
N THR A 67 13.86 6.69 13.93
CA THR A 67 12.63 5.92 13.83
C THR A 67 12.26 5.66 12.37
N VAL A 68 11.44 4.64 12.14
CA VAL A 68 10.81 4.34 10.85
C VAL A 68 9.31 4.23 11.07
N THR A 69 8.54 4.87 10.16
CA THR A 69 7.08 4.74 10.12
C THR A 69 6.70 3.95 8.88
N TYR A 70 5.81 2.98 9.03
CA TYR A 70 5.31 2.13 7.96
C TYR A 70 3.80 1.93 8.09
N GLN A 71 3.18 1.56 6.98
CA GLN A 71 1.76 1.26 6.90
C GLN A 71 1.47 -0.17 7.35
N VAL A 72 0.35 -0.34 8.05
CA VAL A 72 -0.29 -1.62 8.32
C VAL A 72 -1.73 -1.54 7.81
N TRP A 73 -2.17 -2.55 7.08
CA TRP A 73 -3.47 -2.51 6.46
C TRP A 73 -4.46 -3.44 7.18
N PHE A 74 -5.45 -2.83 7.80
CA PHE A 74 -6.59 -3.48 8.42
C PHE A 74 -7.83 -3.36 7.54
N SER A 75 -9.00 -3.62 8.10
CA SER A 75 -10.29 -3.39 7.44
C SER A 75 -11.30 -2.81 8.41
N ASP A 76 -12.26 -2.08 7.85
CA ASP A 76 -13.48 -1.64 8.54
C ASP A 76 -14.71 -2.17 7.79
N ALA A 77 -15.88 -1.58 8.04
CA ALA A 77 -17.12 -1.95 7.37
C ALA A 77 -17.13 -1.62 5.86
N GLU A 78 -16.30 -0.66 5.42
CA GLU A 78 -16.26 -0.17 4.05
C GLU A 78 -15.16 -0.85 3.20
N GLY A 79 -14.21 -1.54 3.83
CA GLY A 79 -13.12 -2.24 3.15
C GLY A 79 -11.76 -2.10 3.81
N LEU A 80 -10.71 -2.06 3.01
CA LEU A 80 -9.34 -1.89 3.48
C LEU A 80 -9.11 -0.50 4.07
N PHE A 81 -8.47 -0.47 5.22
CA PHE A 81 -8.10 0.75 5.94
C PHE A 81 -6.60 0.76 6.25
N VAL A 82 -5.95 1.91 6.04
CA VAL A 82 -4.52 2.07 6.34
C VAL A 82 -4.30 2.64 7.73
N SER A 83 -3.52 1.96 8.53
CA SER A 83 -2.97 2.44 9.78
C SER A 83 -1.45 2.55 9.72
N TYR A 84 -0.84 3.06 10.77
CA TYR A 84 0.60 3.33 10.80
C TYR A 84 1.22 2.85 12.10
N ARG A 85 2.46 2.36 12.00
CA ARG A 85 3.30 2.04 13.16
C ARG A 85 4.62 2.79 13.05
N THR A 86 5.10 3.28 14.19
CA THR A 86 6.41 3.92 14.29
C THR A 86 7.22 3.20 15.33
N GLN A 87 8.42 2.79 14.97
CA GLN A 87 9.36 2.09 15.86
C GLN A 87 10.80 2.52 15.61
N GLU A 88 11.74 2.02 16.40
CA GLU A 88 13.16 2.17 16.14
C GLU A 88 13.51 1.63 14.75
N ARG A 89 14.43 2.31 14.07
CA ARG A 89 14.81 1.97 12.71
C ARG A 89 15.43 0.57 12.66
N THR A 90 14.93 -0.26 11.75
CA THR A 90 15.41 -1.62 11.50
C THR A 90 15.69 -1.84 10.03
N LEU A 91 16.66 -2.72 9.71
CA LEU A 91 16.89 -3.18 8.32
C LEU A 91 15.79 -4.15 7.86
N ARG A 92 15.03 -4.75 8.80
CA ARG A 92 13.97 -5.72 8.55
C ARG A 92 12.57 -5.05 8.61
N VAL A 93 12.43 -3.85 8.06
CA VAL A 93 11.17 -3.10 8.15
C VAL A 93 9.97 -3.82 7.53
N GLY A 94 10.18 -4.65 6.51
CA GLY A 94 9.12 -5.48 5.92
C GLY A 94 8.64 -6.56 6.89
N THR A 95 9.55 -7.20 7.62
CA THR A 95 9.22 -8.16 8.69
C THR A 95 8.42 -7.47 9.79
N ALA A 96 8.90 -6.33 10.27
CA ALA A 96 8.22 -5.54 11.30
C ALA A 96 6.79 -5.12 10.89
N ALA A 97 6.60 -4.75 9.62
CA ALA A 97 5.28 -4.39 9.11
C ALA A 97 4.30 -5.60 9.06
N LEU A 98 4.80 -6.79 8.69
CA LEU A 98 3.99 -8.01 8.73
C LEU A 98 3.71 -8.48 10.16
N GLU A 99 4.69 -8.42 11.06
CA GLU A 99 4.50 -8.75 12.47
C GLU A 99 3.44 -7.84 13.09
N ALA A 100 3.49 -6.53 12.84
CA ALA A 100 2.47 -5.59 13.31
C ALA A 100 1.07 -5.85 12.71
N LEU A 101 0.98 -6.36 11.48
CA LEU A 101 -0.28 -6.81 10.92
C LEU A 101 -0.83 -8.04 11.65
N LEU A 102 0.05 -8.99 11.99
CA LEU A 102 -0.31 -10.22 12.69
C LEU A 102 -0.70 -9.97 14.16
N GLU A 103 -0.13 -8.95 14.79
CA GLU A 103 -0.54 -8.47 16.12
C GLU A 103 -1.98 -7.91 16.11
N GLY A 104 -2.45 -7.42 14.95
CA GLY A 104 -3.77 -6.85 14.81
C GLY A 104 -3.86 -5.35 15.15
N PRO A 105 -5.08 -4.78 15.08
CA PRO A 105 -5.32 -3.41 15.49
C PRO A 105 -5.17 -3.23 17.00
N ASP A 106 -4.71 -2.05 17.42
CA ASP A 106 -4.69 -1.70 18.83
C ASP A 106 -6.09 -1.33 19.36
N SER A 107 -6.21 -1.09 20.69
CA SER A 107 -7.50 -0.82 21.30
C SER A 107 -8.19 0.43 20.76
N PHE A 108 -7.43 1.48 20.39
CA PHE A 108 -7.99 2.70 19.79
C PHE A 108 -8.50 2.45 18.38
N GLU A 109 -7.77 1.67 17.61
CA GLU A 109 -8.16 1.24 16.27
C GLU A 109 -9.40 0.31 16.31
N GLU A 110 -9.45 -0.61 17.29
CA GLU A 110 -10.62 -1.45 17.53
C GLU A 110 -11.85 -0.66 17.92
N ASP A 111 -11.72 0.34 18.79
CA ASP A 111 -12.79 1.25 19.17
C ASP A 111 -13.30 2.08 17.99
N TYR A 112 -12.39 2.46 17.08
CA TYR A 112 -12.74 3.10 15.81
C TYR A 112 -13.50 2.15 14.88
N GLY A 113 -13.32 0.84 15.00
CA GLY A 113 -14.00 -0.19 14.19
C GLY A 113 -13.07 -0.99 13.29
N LEU A 114 -11.73 -0.81 13.42
CA LEU A 114 -10.80 -1.61 12.63
C LEU A 114 -10.77 -3.06 13.09
N ARG A 115 -10.59 -3.96 12.14
CA ARG A 115 -10.51 -5.41 12.35
C ARG A 115 -9.44 -6.00 11.44
N THR A 116 -8.93 -7.15 11.84
CA THR A 116 -8.11 -7.99 10.97
C THR A 116 -8.90 -9.21 10.51
N ALA A 117 -8.67 -9.63 9.27
CA ALA A 117 -9.16 -10.90 8.75
C ALA A 117 -8.15 -12.04 8.95
N VAL A 118 -6.92 -11.70 9.38
CA VAL A 118 -5.89 -12.70 9.70
C VAL A 118 -6.32 -13.47 10.96
N PRO A 119 -6.33 -14.81 10.93
CA PRO A 119 -6.68 -15.62 12.08
C PRO A 119 -5.69 -15.43 13.24
N ASP A 120 -6.23 -15.46 14.46
CA ASP A 120 -5.42 -15.47 15.67
C ASP A 120 -4.44 -16.65 15.68
N GLY A 121 -3.23 -16.40 16.17
CA GLY A 121 -2.19 -17.41 16.24
C GLY A 121 -1.37 -17.58 14.94
N THR A 122 -1.74 -16.89 13.86
CA THR A 122 -0.89 -16.83 12.66
C THR A 122 0.46 -16.21 12.98
N GLN A 123 1.55 -16.84 12.58
CA GLN A 123 2.92 -16.34 12.79
C GLN A 123 3.65 -16.20 11.46
N LEU A 124 4.54 -15.22 11.38
CA LEU A 124 5.47 -15.06 10.27
C LEU A 124 6.68 -15.98 10.50
N LEU A 125 6.88 -16.96 9.60
CA LEU A 125 8.00 -17.89 9.66
C LEU A 125 9.21 -17.35 8.90
N ASP A 126 8.97 -16.73 7.73
CA ASP A 126 10.05 -16.16 6.92
C ASP A 126 9.51 -15.07 5.97
N LEU A 127 10.36 -14.11 5.64
CA LEU A 127 10.14 -13.11 4.60
C LEU A 127 11.38 -12.97 3.74
N LYS A 128 11.27 -13.34 2.47
CA LYS A 128 12.33 -13.14 1.47
C LYS A 128 11.84 -12.21 0.35
N ILE A 129 12.64 -11.19 0.03
CA ILE A 129 12.36 -10.28 -1.08
C ILE A 129 13.48 -10.44 -2.11
N ALA A 130 13.13 -10.91 -3.30
CA ALA A 130 14.04 -11.07 -4.42
C ALA A 130 13.32 -10.75 -5.73
N ASP A 131 13.98 -10.09 -6.66
CA ASP A 131 13.48 -9.77 -8.01
C ASP A 131 12.09 -9.08 -8.02
N GLY A 132 11.81 -8.30 -6.99
CA GLY A 132 10.52 -7.61 -6.83
C GLY A 132 9.40 -8.46 -6.24
N ILE A 133 9.66 -9.70 -5.87
CA ILE A 133 8.68 -10.60 -5.27
C ILE A 133 8.99 -10.80 -3.79
N ALA A 134 8.01 -10.55 -2.94
CA ALA A 134 8.04 -10.95 -1.54
C ALA A 134 7.46 -12.37 -1.41
N ARG A 135 8.26 -13.30 -0.91
CA ARG A 135 7.78 -14.61 -0.45
C ARG A 135 7.51 -14.48 1.04
N VAL A 136 6.24 -14.59 1.40
CA VAL A 136 5.74 -14.54 2.77
C VAL A 136 5.40 -15.94 3.21
N ASP A 137 6.11 -16.45 4.21
CA ASP A 137 5.89 -17.77 4.80
C ASP A 137 5.20 -17.61 6.16
N LEU A 138 4.01 -18.17 6.28
CA LEU A 138 3.16 -18.08 7.47
C LEU A 138 2.87 -19.46 8.01
N THR A 139 2.45 -19.54 9.27
CA THR A 139 1.94 -20.81 9.81
C THR A 139 0.59 -21.16 9.20
N SER A 140 0.21 -22.44 9.21
CA SER A 140 -1.03 -22.97 8.62
C SER A 140 -2.31 -22.40 9.25
N GLU A 141 -2.23 -21.76 10.43
CA GLU A 141 -3.33 -21.00 11.01
C GLU A 141 -3.86 -19.93 10.05
N PHE A 142 -3.02 -19.40 9.17
CA PHE A 142 -3.40 -18.38 8.17
C PHE A 142 -4.55 -18.83 7.26
N GLU A 143 -4.68 -20.11 6.96
CA GLU A 143 -5.78 -20.63 6.14
C GLU A 143 -7.01 -21.05 6.96
N SER A 144 -6.95 -20.97 8.31
CA SER A 144 -8.03 -21.42 9.17
C SER A 144 -9.22 -20.47 9.20
N GLY A 145 -10.42 -21.04 9.25
CA GLY A 145 -11.68 -20.30 9.45
C GLY A 145 -12.00 -19.27 8.38
N GLY A 146 -13.19 -18.68 8.50
CA GLY A 146 -13.72 -17.69 7.55
C GLY A 146 -14.21 -18.32 6.24
N GLY A 147 -14.89 -17.50 5.43
CA GLY A 147 -15.28 -17.86 4.05
C GLY A 147 -14.45 -17.08 3.05
N SER A 148 -14.77 -17.21 1.76
CA SER A 148 -14.02 -16.61 0.65
C SER A 148 -13.73 -15.11 0.82
N ALA A 149 -14.71 -14.33 1.32
CA ALA A 149 -14.53 -12.89 1.54
C ALA A 149 -13.47 -12.60 2.63
N SER A 150 -13.49 -13.36 3.73
CA SER A 150 -12.48 -13.24 4.79
C SER A 150 -11.08 -13.65 4.29
N MET A 151 -10.99 -14.71 3.50
CA MET A 151 -9.72 -15.17 2.90
C MET A 151 -9.15 -14.15 1.92
N GLN A 152 -9.99 -13.56 1.07
CA GLN A 152 -9.55 -12.49 0.17
C GLN A 152 -9.08 -11.25 0.95
N MET A 153 -9.80 -10.87 2.02
CA MET A 153 -9.40 -9.73 2.85
C MET A 153 -8.05 -9.97 3.55
N ARG A 154 -7.79 -11.18 4.10
CA ARG A 154 -6.49 -11.47 4.74
C ARG A 154 -5.33 -11.45 3.75
N LEU A 155 -5.51 -11.98 2.54
CA LEU A 155 -4.52 -11.86 1.47
C LEU A 155 -4.28 -10.39 1.09
N ALA A 156 -5.36 -9.61 0.95
CA ALA A 156 -5.27 -8.19 0.66
C ALA A 156 -4.52 -7.41 1.75
N GLN A 157 -4.78 -7.67 3.03
CA GLN A 157 -4.09 -7.04 4.15
C GLN A 157 -2.58 -7.29 4.09
N VAL A 158 -2.13 -8.53 3.85
CA VAL A 158 -0.71 -8.86 3.66
C VAL A 158 -0.14 -8.16 2.43
N VAL A 159 -0.82 -8.26 1.28
CA VAL A 159 -0.37 -7.65 0.02
C VAL A 159 -0.22 -6.14 0.15
N TYR A 160 -1.23 -5.45 0.70
CA TYR A 160 -1.16 -4.00 0.86
C TYR A 160 -0.10 -3.57 1.87
N THR A 161 0.11 -4.35 2.93
CA THR A 161 1.12 -4.08 3.94
C THR A 161 2.53 -4.21 3.37
N ILE A 162 2.85 -5.30 2.63
CA ILE A 162 4.23 -5.52 2.18
C ILE A 162 4.57 -4.77 0.88
N THR A 163 3.59 -4.52 0.00
CA THR A 163 3.82 -3.78 -1.26
C THR A 163 3.91 -2.26 -1.09
N GLN A 164 3.87 -1.73 0.12
CA GLN A 164 4.23 -0.33 0.38
C GLN A 164 5.70 -0.05 0.09
N PHE A 165 6.55 -1.07 0.18
CA PHE A 165 7.98 -0.93 -0.07
C PHE A 165 8.26 -0.96 -1.58
N PRO A 166 8.98 0.04 -2.13
CA PRO A 166 9.19 0.17 -3.58
C PRO A 166 9.88 -1.03 -4.24
N THR A 167 10.61 -1.82 -3.45
CA THR A 167 11.29 -3.04 -3.89
C THR A 167 10.35 -4.22 -4.08
N VAL A 168 9.09 -4.16 -3.58
CA VAL A 168 8.11 -5.24 -3.67
C VAL A 168 7.05 -4.89 -4.72
N LYS A 169 6.91 -5.74 -5.73
CA LYS A 169 5.94 -5.60 -6.83
C LYS A 169 4.82 -6.63 -6.76
N GLY A 170 5.08 -7.76 -6.10
CA GLY A 170 4.10 -8.83 -5.93
C GLY A 170 4.46 -9.73 -4.75
N VAL A 171 3.50 -10.53 -4.32
CA VAL A 171 3.59 -11.40 -3.15
C VAL A 171 3.23 -12.81 -3.53
N VAL A 172 4.04 -13.77 -3.12
CA VAL A 172 3.72 -15.20 -3.14
C VAL A 172 3.72 -15.75 -1.72
N PHE A 173 2.90 -16.76 -1.48
CA PHE A 173 2.67 -17.29 -0.15
C PHE A 173 3.23 -18.70 0.01
N SER A 174 3.68 -18.97 1.22
CA SER A 174 3.98 -20.33 1.70
C SER A 174 3.29 -20.54 3.05
N LEU A 175 2.91 -21.75 3.36
CA LEU A 175 2.42 -22.15 4.68
C LEU A 175 3.31 -23.27 5.22
N ASP A 176 3.81 -23.11 6.43
CA ASP A 176 4.74 -24.06 7.09
C ASP A 176 5.93 -24.46 6.20
N GLY A 177 6.46 -23.49 5.41
CA GLY A 177 7.57 -23.68 4.49
C GLY A 177 7.18 -24.19 3.09
N GLU A 178 5.94 -24.62 2.87
CA GLU A 178 5.48 -25.17 1.59
C GLU A 178 4.76 -24.08 0.76
N PRO A 179 5.20 -23.82 -0.49
CA PRO A 179 4.49 -22.89 -1.38
C PRO A 179 3.05 -23.32 -1.64
N ILE A 180 2.15 -22.36 -1.66
CA ILE A 180 0.74 -22.62 -1.95
C ILE A 180 0.30 -21.89 -3.23
N ASP A 181 -0.57 -22.53 -4.01
CA ASP A 181 -1.27 -21.99 -5.18
C ASP A 181 -2.79 -21.89 -4.97
N VAL A 182 -3.26 -22.38 -3.82
CA VAL A 182 -4.65 -22.31 -3.36
C VAL A 182 -4.66 -22.04 -1.87
N LEU A 183 -5.50 -21.10 -1.42
CA LEU A 183 -5.72 -20.83 0.01
C LEU A 183 -7.06 -21.39 0.46
N GLY A 184 -6.99 -22.20 1.55
CA GLY A 184 -8.15 -22.70 2.28
C GLY A 184 -9.07 -23.64 1.52
N GLY A 185 -10.02 -24.21 2.24
CA GLY A 185 -11.02 -25.14 1.68
C GLY A 185 -12.00 -24.52 0.68
N GLU A 186 -12.12 -23.18 0.67
CA GLU A 186 -12.91 -22.41 -0.30
C GLU A 186 -12.23 -22.32 -1.68
N GLY A 187 -10.94 -22.69 -1.77
CA GLY A 187 -10.22 -22.77 -3.03
C GLY A 187 -9.89 -21.42 -3.67
N ILE A 188 -9.43 -20.44 -2.88
CA ILE A 188 -8.94 -19.17 -3.43
C ILE A 188 -7.65 -19.43 -4.22
N ILE A 189 -7.70 -19.26 -5.53
CA ILE A 189 -6.58 -19.51 -6.43
C ILE A 189 -5.53 -18.39 -6.31
N ILE A 190 -4.26 -18.80 -6.17
CA ILE A 190 -3.07 -17.93 -6.09
C ILE A 190 -2.07 -18.43 -7.13
N ASP A 191 -2.41 -18.32 -8.41
CA ASP A 191 -1.64 -18.86 -9.54
C ASP A 191 -0.59 -17.88 -10.10
N HIS A 192 -0.48 -16.70 -9.51
CA HIS A 192 0.47 -15.65 -9.87
C HIS A 192 0.87 -14.83 -8.64
N PRO A 193 1.98 -14.06 -8.69
CA PRO A 193 2.31 -13.13 -7.61
C PRO A 193 1.21 -12.08 -7.43
N LEU A 194 0.59 -12.07 -6.26
CA LEU A 194 -0.52 -11.18 -5.92
C LEU A 194 -0.06 -9.73 -5.79
N THR A 195 -0.88 -8.80 -6.26
CA THR A 195 -0.60 -7.36 -6.30
C THR A 195 -1.77 -6.58 -5.71
N ARG A 196 -1.57 -5.29 -5.43
CA ARG A 196 -2.68 -4.40 -5.03
C ARG A 196 -3.83 -4.34 -6.04
N ARG A 197 -3.55 -4.61 -7.32
CA ARG A 197 -4.57 -4.61 -8.37
C ARG A 197 -5.60 -5.72 -8.16
N ASP A 198 -5.16 -6.88 -7.67
CA ASP A 198 -6.02 -8.05 -7.48
C ASP A 198 -7.06 -7.82 -6.37
N TYR A 199 -6.82 -6.82 -5.52
CA TYR A 199 -7.68 -6.46 -4.38
C TYR A 199 -8.15 -5.00 -4.43
N ALA A 200 -8.11 -4.36 -5.60
CA ALA A 200 -8.50 -2.95 -5.74
C ALA A 200 -9.98 -2.71 -5.37
N ASP A 201 -10.82 -3.71 -5.57
CA ASP A 201 -12.25 -3.68 -5.22
C ASP A 201 -12.52 -3.78 -3.71
N LEU A 202 -11.52 -4.15 -2.92
CA LEU A 202 -11.61 -4.13 -1.45
C LEU A 202 -11.24 -2.77 -0.84
N LEU A 203 -10.83 -1.79 -1.65
CA LEU A 203 -10.65 -0.42 -1.17
C LEU A 203 -12.01 0.27 -1.03
N PRO A 204 -12.22 1.05 0.06
CA PRO A 204 -13.43 1.85 0.23
C PRO A 204 -13.58 2.88 -0.90
N THR A 205 -14.79 3.38 -1.11
CA THR A 205 -15.04 4.45 -2.11
C THR A 205 -14.10 5.64 -1.92
N ILE A 206 -13.87 6.06 -0.68
CA ILE A 206 -12.92 7.09 -0.28
C ILE A 206 -11.93 6.48 0.71
N LEU A 207 -10.65 6.56 0.41
CA LEU A 207 -9.55 6.18 1.29
C LEU A 207 -8.77 7.43 1.68
N VAL A 208 -8.58 7.65 2.98
CA VAL A 208 -7.69 8.70 3.52
C VAL A 208 -6.37 8.03 3.90
N THR A 209 -5.26 8.55 3.38
CA THR A 209 -3.91 8.06 3.70
C THR A 209 -3.10 9.04 4.56
N SER A 210 -3.57 10.26 4.73
CA SER A 210 -3.02 11.25 5.67
C SER A 210 -4.11 12.27 5.98
N PRO A 211 -4.23 12.69 7.24
CA PRO A 211 -3.48 12.22 8.39
C PRO A 211 -3.85 10.81 8.82
N ALA A 212 -3.01 10.20 9.65
CA ALA A 212 -3.30 8.93 10.30
C ALA A 212 -4.36 9.09 11.39
N LEU A 213 -5.03 7.98 11.72
CA LEU A 213 -5.96 7.91 12.84
C LEU A 213 -5.28 8.34 14.15
N GLY A 214 -5.88 9.28 14.88
CA GLY A 214 -5.34 9.82 16.15
C GLY A 214 -4.13 10.73 16.02
N GLN A 215 -3.68 11.06 14.81
CA GLN A 215 -2.50 11.87 14.59
C GLN A 215 -2.68 13.31 15.12
N GLU A 216 -1.64 13.87 15.76
CA GLU A 216 -1.54 15.32 16.00
C GLU A 216 -1.30 16.04 14.66
N VAL A 217 -2.13 17.04 14.36
CA VAL A 217 -2.06 17.82 13.12
C VAL A 217 -1.99 19.32 13.41
N ARG A 218 -1.30 20.05 12.52
CA ARG A 218 -1.11 21.50 12.57
C ARG A 218 -1.69 22.16 11.33
N SER A 219 -2.19 23.38 11.51
CA SER A 219 -2.69 24.21 10.41
C SER A 219 -1.53 24.80 9.57
N PRO A 220 -1.60 24.71 8.22
CA PRO A 220 -2.61 23.97 7.46
C PRO A 220 -2.36 22.47 7.46
N VAL A 221 -3.41 21.64 7.65
CA VAL A 221 -3.29 20.18 7.59
C VAL A 221 -3.30 19.70 6.14
N LEU A 222 -2.39 18.80 5.82
CA LEU A 222 -2.34 18.13 4.53
C LEU A 222 -3.14 16.84 4.54
N ILE A 223 -4.19 16.78 3.73
CA ILE A 223 -5.05 15.61 3.59
C ILE A 223 -4.80 14.97 2.25
N THR A 224 -4.51 13.67 2.25
CA THR A 224 -4.21 12.89 1.04
C THR A 224 -4.96 11.56 1.05
N GLY A 225 -5.24 11.05 -0.14
CA GLY A 225 -5.89 9.77 -0.26
C GLY A 225 -6.18 9.39 -1.71
N SER A 226 -7.10 8.46 -1.87
CA SER A 226 -7.64 8.10 -3.18
C SER A 226 -9.14 7.89 -3.11
N ALA A 227 -9.84 8.17 -4.21
CA ALA A 227 -11.28 8.03 -4.27
C ALA A 227 -11.74 7.55 -5.66
N ASN A 228 -12.88 6.87 -5.68
CA ASN A 228 -13.64 6.56 -6.89
C ASN A 228 -15.04 7.13 -6.71
N VAL A 229 -15.16 8.44 -6.93
CA VAL A 229 -16.38 9.22 -6.69
C VAL A 229 -16.84 9.90 -7.97
N PHE A 230 -18.11 10.27 -8.02
CA PHE A 230 -18.71 10.95 -9.18
C PHE A 230 -18.01 12.29 -9.44
N GLU A 231 -17.68 12.57 -10.71
CA GLU A 231 -16.95 13.77 -11.15
C GLU A 231 -15.62 14.02 -10.45
N ALA A 232 -15.07 13.00 -9.78
CA ALA A 232 -13.82 13.09 -9.01
C ALA A 232 -13.86 14.15 -7.88
N ASN A 233 -15.02 14.63 -7.47
CA ASN A 233 -15.14 15.66 -6.43
C ASN A 233 -15.03 15.04 -5.04
N VAL A 234 -14.12 15.56 -4.22
CA VAL A 234 -13.86 15.14 -2.84
C VAL A 234 -13.98 16.35 -1.94
N SER A 235 -14.98 16.35 -1.09
CA SER A 235 -15.24 17.40 -0.10
C SER A 235 -14.60 17.07 1.23
N VAL A 236 -14.10 18.07 1.94
CA VAL A 236 -13.39 17.93 3.21
C VAL A 236 -13.92 18.93 4.21
N LYS A 237 -14.21 18.47 5.43
CA LYS A 237 -14.53 19.29 6.61
C LYS A 237 -13.55 18.97 7.74
N ILE A 238 -13.27 19.97 8.56
CA ILE A 238 -12.61 19.79 9.85
C ILE A 238 -13.61 20.20 10.91
N LEU A 239 -13.85 19.29 11.84
CA LEU A 239 -14.73 19.50 12.98
C LEU A 239 -13.89 19.67 14.24
N ASP A 240 -14.33 20.52 15.14
CA ASP A 240 -13.77 20.69 16.47
C ASP A 240 -14.25 19.60 17.46
N GLU A 241 -13.90 19.74 18.75
CA GLU A 241 -14.31 18.81 19.82
C GLU A 241 -15.82 18.80 20.10
N ASN A 242 -16.57 19.78 19.59
CA ASN A 242 -18.03 19.89 19.71
C ASN A 242 -18.77 19.46 18.45
N ASP A 243 -18.06 18.87 17.47
CA ASP A 243 -18.56 18.55 16.13
C ASP A 243 -18.99 19.79 15.31
N GLU A 244 -18.50 20.99 15.64
CA GLU A 244 -18.73 22.20 14.84
C GLU A 244 -17.72 22.28 13.69
N VAL A 245 -18.20 22.69 12.49
CA VAL A 245 -17.34 22.83 11.32
C VAL A 245 -16.47 24.09 11.45
N ILE A 246 -15.16 23.91 11.61
CA ILE A 246 -14.18 25.00 11.71
C ILE A 246 -13.43 25.27 10.39
N ALA A 247 -13.47 24.33 9.43
CA ALA A 247 -12.97 24.52 8.08
C ALA A 247 -13.71 23.61 7.11
N GLU A 248 -13.90 24.09 5.87
CA GLU A 248 -14.50 23.34 4.78
C GLU A 248 -13.87 23.70 3.45
N THR A 249 -13.63 22.69 2.61
CA THR A 249 -13.08 22.86 1.26
C THR A 249 -13.40 21.64 0.40
N PHE A 250 -13.01 21.68 -0.87
CA PHE A 250 -13.07 20.52 -1.75
C PHE A 250 -11.81 20.43 -2.62
N THR A 251 -11.62 19.28 -3.22
CA THR A 251 -10.55 19.04 -4.20
C THR A 251 -11.04 18.05 -5.26
N THR A 252 -10.31 17.98 -6.38
CA THR A 252 -10.61 17.04 -7.45
C THR A 252 -9.55 15.94 -7.47
N ALA A 253 -9.98 14.69 -7.40
CA ALA A 253 -9.09 13.56 -7.58
C ALA A 253 -8.60 13.45 -9.03
N THR A 254 -7.47 12.80 -9.26
CA THR A 254 -6.87 12.65 -10.61
C THR A 254 -7.72 11.79 -11.57
N CYS A 255 -8.70 11.08 -11.04
CA CYS A 255 -9.68 10.28 -11.79
C CYS A 255 -10.95 10.15 -10.95
N GLY A 256 -12.10 9.91 -11.58
CA GLY A 256 -13.38 9.67 -10.92
C GLY A 256 -14.37 8.97 -11.86
N THR A 257 -15.55 8.61 -11.35
CA THR A 257 -16.63 7.95 -12.09
C THR A 257 -16.16 6.68 -12.82
N GLY A 258 -15.88 5.64 -12.04
CA GLY A 258 -15.46 4.32 -12.58
C GLY A 258 -13.95 4.10 -12.62
N CYS A 259 -13.16 5.06 -12.13
CA CYS A 259 -11.72 4.89 -11.90
C CYS A 259 -11.33 5.50 -10.55
N ARG A 260 -10.28 4.97 -9.93
CA ARG A 260 -9.75 5.51 -8.68
C ARG A 260 -8.68 6.55 -8.96
N GLY A 261 -8.92 7.78 -8.50
CA GLY A 261 -7.96 8.88 -8.55
C GLY A 261 -7.33 9.16 -7.19
N THR A 262 -6.14 9.74 -7.17
CA THR A 262 -5.53 10.29 -5.95
C THR A 262 -5.94 11.73 -5.75
N TYR A 263 -6.08 12.14 -4.48
CA TYR A 263 -6.35 13.52 -4.12
C TYR A 263 -5.37 14.03 -3.07
N ARG A 264 -5.19 15.36 -3.06
CA ARG A 264 -4.33 16.07 -2.11
C ARG A 264 -4.87 17.47 -1.91
N VAL A 265 -5.08 17.88 -0.66
CA VAL A 265 -5.55 19.21 -0.32
C VAL A 265 -4.92 19.67 0.99
N SER A 266 -4.59 20.94 1.08
CA SER A 266 -4.08 21.58 2.29
C SER A 266 -5.18 22.48 2.85
N VAL A 267 -5.62 22.21 4.08
CA VAL A 267 -6.76 22.86 4.70
C VAL A 267 -6.29 23.68 5.90
N PRO A 268 -6.36 25.01 5.84
CA PRO A 268 -6.11 25.86 7.00
C PRO A 268 -7.30 25.76 7.97
N TYR A 269 -7.01 25.76 9.26
CA TYR A 269 -7.99 25.86 10.35
C TYR A 269 -7.41 26.67 11.50
N GLU A 270 -8.26 27.13 12.41
CA GLU A 270 -7.87 27.88 13.60
C GLU A 270 -8.47 27.22 14.85
N VAL A 271 -7.65 27.02 15.86
CA VAL A 271 -8.03 26.58 17.21
C VAL A 271 -7.21 27.35 18.24
N ASP A 272 -7.81 27.72 19.36
CA ASP A 272 -7.13 28.48 20.41
C ASP A 272 -6.18 27.62 21.26
N SER A 273 -6.49 26.34 21.39
CA SER A 273 -5.73 25.35 22.17
C SER A 273 -5.79 23.98 21.50
N ALA A 274 -4.88 23.09 21.92
CA ALA A 274 -4.89 21.72 21.44
C ALA A 274 -6.16 20.99 21.93
N GLN A 275 -6.92 20.41 20.99
CA GLN A 275 -8.19 19.74 21.24
C GLN A 275 -8.38 18.54 20.32
N ASP A 276 -9.31 17.68 20.67
CA ASP A 276 -9.73 16.60 19.77
C ASP A 276 -10.55 17.21 18.63
N GLY A 277 -10.51 16.57 17.48
CA GLY A 277 -11.29 16.98 16.33
C GLY A 277 -11.42 15.84 15.32
N THR A 278 -12.16 16.09 14.27
CA THR A 278 -12.42 15.08 13.24
C THR A 278 -12.22 15.68 11.85
N ILE A 279 -11.44 15.02 11.03
CA ILE A 279 -11.39 15.29 9.59
C ILE A 279 -12.41 14.40 8.91
N VAL A 280 -13.35 15.03 8.21
CA VAL A 280 -14.41 14.35 7.46
C VAL A 280 -14.12 14.52 5.98
N VAL A 281 -13.96 13.39 5.28
CA VAL A 281 -13.79 13.36 3.83
C VAL A 281 -14.99 12.68 3.22
N HIS A 282 -15.69 13.33 2.31
CA HIS A 282 -16.93 12.82 1.75
C HIS A 282 -17.10 13.17 0.28
N ASP A 283 -17.95 12.44 -0.41
CA ASP A 283 -18.49 12.86 -1.70
C ASP A 283 -19.86 13.53 -1.52
N ASP A 284 -20.28 14.21 -2.57
CA ASP A 284 -21.61 14.82 -2.63
C ASP A 284 -22.51 14.00 -3.56
N ASP A 285 -23.84 14.01 -3.31
CA ASP A 285 -24.82 13.45 -4.24
C ASP A 285 -25.09 14.42 -5.40
N ALA A 286 -24.02 14.78 -6.14
CA ALA A 286 -24.12 15.69 -7.28
C ALA A 286 -25.06 15.18 -8.39
N ALA A 287 -25.32 13.89 -8.45
CA ALA A 287 -26.28 13.29 -9.39
C ALA A 287 -27.73 13.40 -8.92
N GLY A 288 -28.00 13.86 -7.68
CA GLY A 288 -29.35 14.02 -7.13
C GLY A 288 -30.10 12.71 -6.97
N THR A 289 -29.40 11.63 -6.67
CA THR A 289 -29.99 10.29 -6.53
C THR A 289 -30.69 10.07 -5.20
N GLY A 290 -30.45 10.96 -4.21
CA GLY A 290 -30.94 10.85 -2.85
C GLY A 290 -30.20 9.81 -2.01
N ARG A 291 -29.04 9.31 -2.48
CA ARG A 291 -28.19 8.42 -1.68
C ARG A 291 -27.47 9.22 -0.58
N PRO A 292 -27.20 8.60 0.58
CA PRO A 292 -26.29 9.20 1.54
C PRO A 292 -24.89 9.33 0.93
N PRO A 293 -24.11 10.35 1.30
CA PRO A 293 -22.72 10.47 0.87
C PRO A 293 -21.88 9.30 1.42
N HIS A 294 -20.86 8.91 0.68
CA HIS A 294 -19.77 8.12 1.27
C HIS A 294 -18.95 9.07 2.11
N GLU A 295 -18.71 8.71 3.35
CA GLU A 295 -18.05 9.56 4.33
C GLU A 295 -17.01 8.74 5.12
N VAL A 296 -15.81 9.32 5.26
CA VAL A 296 -14.73 8.79 6.12
C VAL A 296 -14.43 9.84 7.18
N ARG A 297 -14.48 9.47 8.45
CA ARG A 297 -14.22 10.33 9.60
C ARG A 297 -12.91 9.91 10.25
N ILE A 298 -11.91 10.77 10.26
CA ILE A 298 -10.60 10.51 10.85
C ILE A 298 -10.46 11.35 12.13
N PRO A 299 -10.62 10.78 13.32
CA PRO A 299 -10.27 11.44 14.59
C PRO A 299 -8.80 11.87 14.57
N VAL A 300 -8.54 13.10 15.00
CA VAL A 300 -7.20 13.70 15.06
C VAL A 300 -7.07 14.57 16.30
N ARG A 301 -5.82 14.91 16.67
CA ARG A 301 -5.54 15.94 17.65
C ARG A 301 -5.20 17.24 16.93
N LEU A 302 -6.13 18.21 16.96
CA LEU A 302 -5.92 19.54 16.41
C LEU A 302 -5.03 20.35 17.35
N VAL A 303 -4.00 21.02 16.79
CA VAL A 303 -3.17 21.95 17.56
C VAL A 303 -3.09 23.29 16.85
N PRO A 304 -2.91 24.41 17.62
CA PRO A 304 -2.77 25.73 17.03
C PRO A 304 -1.67 25.77 15.96
N GLY A 305 -1.90 26.58 14.92
CA GLY A 305 -0.86 26.95 13.95
C GLY A 305 0.33 27.63 14.64
N ALA A 306 1.51 27.53 14.04
CA ALA A 306 2.71 28.17 14.55
C ALA A 306 2.72 29.67 14.24
#